data_600163f28af7d0bfe792cfff1ceeb527
#
_entry.id   600163f28af7d0bfe792cfff1ceeb527
#
_cell.length_a   1.000
_cell.length_b   1.000
_cell.length_c   1.000
_cell.angle_alpha   90.00
_cell.angle_beta   90.00
_cell.angle_gamma   90.00
#
_symmetry.space_group_name_H-M   'P 1'
#
loop_
_entity.id
_entity.type
_entity.pdbx_description
1 polymer ?
#
loop_
_entity_poly.entity_id
_entity_poly.type
_entity_poly.pdbx_seq_one_letter_code
_entity_poly.pdbx_strand_id
1 'polypeptide(L)'
;MANRSVLARDQLTGNIVHISDVEEGYEHAICDACESRLEAANYFRSTRKVAFYFRHRSGGEGCSSMTMLHEYAQQIVRDRGVIQLPDFEASVYPRNPKNNVEPLEFNRTGYLANLLNPSLEKNYPTERKLIADVHGVEPEVGDLYVEIRVHNEVNDEKQAALRKAGLDVIQVDLRSLVDEPGLTKEQIQEAVVFRATREWISQRRFENDLLSVRQQMRELELQLASERRSARLVQEEKGLKKKDWRRRYSSELGLLEAYADLENRRLALNQFWKWCQDPQKPENTVYRKLTGCYGGVPPIVNIPVRGELAFKAHRTYWQTLIFEGVILKIYDDQMRKIARHKRKNKRFYYGDEIAWLSDMPSIYPADIYKFLLRSGVPLTNLASTFEEFGEDEPLAEKYGSRPDSLRFVTVKEYAILPKPVPAIRRYLKALSQIGILSASNDTFFIHFQSRPSVEQSVPNYDELAREGFSEYGW
;
A
#
# COMPACT_ATOMS: atom_id res chain seq x y z
N MET A 1 -14.76 32.28 61.26
CA MET A 1 -13.54 33.05 60.92
C MET A 1 -14.01 34.37 60.30
N ALA A 2 -13.47 35.50 60.60
CA ALA A 2 -13.85 36.77 59.96
C ALA A 2 -13.48 36.62 58.45
N ASN A 3 -14.47 36.92 57.60
CA ASN A 3 -14.28 36.79 56.12
C ASN A 3 -13.26 37.89 55.73
N ARG A 4 -12.06 37.42 55.28
CA ARG A 4 -10.96 38.29 54.86
C ARG A 4 -11.02 38.34 53.33
N SER A 5 -11.19 39.52 52.73
CA SER A 5 -11.21 39.75 51.33
C SER A 5 -10.07 40.66 50.87
N VAL A 6 -9.44 40.43 49.81
CA VAL A 6 -8.47 41.34 49.15
C VAL A 6 -9.18 42.41 48.31
N LEU A 7 -10.48 42.25 48.06
CA LEU A 7 -11.32 43.08 47.20
C LEU A 7 -12.43 43.75 48.07
N ALA A 8 -12.79 44.96 47.70
CA ALA A 8 -13.94 45.70 48.27
C ALA A 8 -14.58 46.57 47.20
N ARG A 9 -15.87 46.90 47.31
CA ARG A 9 -16.51 47.91 46.46
C ARG A 9 -16.20 49.31 47.00
N ASP A 10 -15.74 50.20 46.14
CA ASP A 10 -15.63 51.61 46.45
C ASP A 10 -17.00 52.28 46.32
N GLN A 11 -17.51 52.83 47.44
CA GLN A 11 -18.81 53.46 47.51
C GLN A 11 -18.95 54.70 46.63
N LEU A 12 -17.83 55.41 46.32
CA LEU A 12 -17.83 56.61 45.50
C LEU A 12 -17.90 56.35 44.03
N THR A 13 -17.11 55.39 43.58
CA THR A 13 -16.98 55.06 42.13
C THR A 13 -17.82 53.88 41.69
N GLY A 14 -18.27 53.05 42.67
CA GLY A 14 -18.96 51.81 42.39
C GLY A 14 -18.04 50.66 41.87
N ASN A 15 -16.77 50.93 41.66
CA ASN A 15 -15.82 49.95 41.18
C ASN A 15 -15.32 49.00 42.27
N ILE A 16 -14.89 47.83 41.94
CA ILE A 16 -14.15 46.93 42.82
C ILE A 16 -12.71 47.40 42.90
N VAL A 17 -12.17 47.56 44.10
CA VAL A 17 -10.81 47.98 44.42
C VAL A 17 -10.05 46.84 45.09
N HIS A 18 -8.78 46.69 44.77
CA HIS A 18 -7.89 45.76 45.48
C HIS A 18 -7.28 46.48 46.71
N ILE A 19 -7.03 45.76 47.81
CA ILE A 19 -6.45 46.28 49.00
C ILE A 19 -5.12 47.02 48.79
N SER A 20 -4.36 46.72 47.73
CA SER A 20 -3.13 47.45 47.43
C SER A 20 -3.35 48.81 46.76
N ASP A 21 -4.55 49.11 46.30
CA ASP A 21 -4.86 50.33 45.54
C ASP A 21 -5.43 51.42 46.51
N VAL A 22 -5.64 51.07 47.78
CA VAL A 22 -6.19 52.01 48.77
C VAL A 22 -5.12 52.53 49.71
N GLU A 23 -5.25 53.78 50.07
CA GLU A 23 -4.35 54.44 51.04
C GLU A 23 -4.79 54.17 52.49
N GLU A 24 -3.91 54.50 53.43
CA GLU A 24 -4.20 54.48 54.84
C GLU A 24 -5.40 55.32 55.18
N GLY A 25 -6.34 54.78 55.98
CA GLY A 25 -7.55 55.48 56.34
C GLY A 25 -8.67 55.50 55.33
N TYR A 26 -8.57 54.63 54.32
CA TYR A 26 -9.60 54.49 53.28
C TYR A 26 -10.96 54.09 53.86
N GLU A 27 -11.95 55.03 53.81
CA GLU A 27 -13.24 54.87 54.41
C GLU A 27 -14.40 54.47 53.52
N HIS A 28 -14.13 54.39 52.18
CA HIS A 28 -15.18 54.17 51.18
C HIS A 28 -15.36 52.70 50.82
N ALA A 29 -14.63 51.81 51.47
CA ALA A 29 -14.75 50.35 51.18
C ALA A 29 -16.05 49.81 51.81
N ILE A 30 -16.89 49.17 51.00
CA ILE A 30 -18.07 48.45 51.39
C ILE A 30 -18.06 47.00 50.90
N CYS A 31 -18.76 46.12 51.61
CA CYS A 31 -19.00 44.76 51.23
C CYS A 31 -20.13 44.71 50.19
N ASP A 32 -19.92 44.12 49.09
CA ASP A 32 -20.92 43.95 48.01
C ASP A 32 -22.15 43.12 48.46
N ALA A 33 -21.96 42.12 49.34
CA ALA A 33 -23.03 41.23 49.79
C ALA A 33 -23.96 41.82 50.85
N CYS A 34 -23.45 42.68 51.72
CA CYS A 34 -24.24 43.22 52.84
C CYS A 34 -24.18 44.76 52.99
N GLU A 35 -23.54 45.45 52.08
CA GLU A 35 -23.34 46.89 52.00
C GLU A 35 -22.71 47.53 53.29
N SER A 36 -22.24 46.69 54.22
CA SER A 36 -21.55 47.16 55.40
C SER A 36 -20.19 47.72 55.09
N ARG A 37 -19.77 48.76 55.83
CA ARG A 37 -18.41 49.31 55.67
C ARG A 37 -17.34 48.29 56.03
N LEU A 38 -16.30 48.22 55.19
CA LEU A 38 -15.12 47.40 55.38
C LEU A 38 -13.96 48.28 55.88
N GLU A 39 -13.07 47.70 56.67
CA GLU A 39 -11.85 48.33 57.19
C GLU A 39 -10.65 47.66 56.51
N ALA A 40 -9.71 48.43 55.93
CA ALA A 40 -8.43 47.99 55.50
C ALA A 40 -7.56 47.59 56.71
N ALA A 41 -7.32 46.29 56.87
CA ALA A 41 -6.58 45.73 57.99
C ALA A 41 -5.10 45.46 57.65
N ASN A 42 -4.25 45.54 58.68
CA ASN A 42 -2.79 45.32 58.61
C ASN A 42 -1.97 46.43 57.94
N TYR A 43 -2.53 47.63 57.74
CA TYR A 43 -1.83 48.74 57.12
C TYR A 43 -0.67 49.29 57.99
N PHE A 44 -0.77 49.13 59.30
CA PHE A 44 0.16 49.78 60.27
C PHE A 44 1.19 48.87 60.94
N ARG A 45 1.31 47.61 60.52
CA ARG A 45 2.27 46.70 61.16
C ARG A 45 3.61 46.63 60.41
N SER A 46 4.67 47.09 61.08
CA SER A 46 6.05 47.04 60.56
C SER A 46 6.60 45.63 60.35
N THR A 47 5.98 44.61 60.95
CA THR A 47 6.32 43.19 60.76
C THR A 47 5.17 42.50 60.07
N ARG A 48 5.27 42.37 58.71
CA ARG A 48 4.28 41.75 57.85
C ARG A 48 4.29 40.24 58.02
N LYS A 49 3.55 39.69 58.96
CA LYS A 49 3.28 38.25 59.09
C LYS A 49 1.99 37.78 58.35
N VAL A 50 1.11 38.73 58.01
CA VAL A 50 -0.20 38.49 57.43
C VAL A 50 -0.39 39.46 56.27
N ALA A 51 -0.91 38.99 55.12
CA ALA A 51 -1.25 39.85 53.99
C ALA A 51 -2.30 40.87 54.32
N PHE A 52 -2.28 42.02 53.63
CA PHE A 52 -3.36 43.05 53.80
C PHE A 52 -4.68 42.47 53.29
N TYR A 53 -5.80 42.84 53.97
CA TYR A 53 -7.15 42.46 53.63
C TYR A 53 -8.18 43.46 54.14
N PHE A 54 -9.34 43.46 53.51
CA PHE A 54 -10.55 44.12 54.06
C PHE A 54 -11.25 43.19 55.02
N ARG A 55 -11.79 43.77 56.10
CA ARG A 55 -12.60 43.08 57.12
C ARG A 55 -13.84 43.86 57.49
N HIS A 56 -14.88 43.15 57.85
CA HIS A 56 -16.06 43.80 58.48
C HIS A 56 -15.70 44.35 59.91
N ARG A 57 -16.19 45.52 60.22
CA ARG A 57 -16.06 46.05 61.60
C ARG A 57 -16.96 45.29 62.56
N SER A 58 -18.17 44.90 62.10
CA SER A 58 -19.13 44.10 62.85
C SER A 58 -20.01 43.33 61.89
N GLY A 59 -20.37 42.10 62.22
CA GLY A 59 -21.12 41.22 61.30
C GLY A 59 -20.29 40.68 60.19
N GLY A 60 -20.90 40.24 59.08
CA GLY A 60 -20.26 39.74 57.89
C GLY A 60 -20.09 38.22 57.89
N GLU A 61 -20.75 37.51 58.81
CA GLU A 61 -20.83 36.04 58.69
C GLU A 61 -21.65 35.62 57.43
N GLY A 62 -21.04 34.89 56.55
CA GLY A 62 -21.68 34.40 55.31
C GLY A 62 -21.54 35.27 54.06
N CYS A 63 -20.84 36.44 54.16
CA CYS A 63 -20.53 37.22 52.95
C CYS A 63 -19.50 36.52 52.08
N SER A 64 -19.78 36.31 50.76
CA SER A 64 -18.90 35.74 49.84
C SER A 64 -18.11 36.78 49.05
N SER A 65 -16.82 36.55 48.86
CA SER A 65 -15.98 37.38 47.98
C SER A 65 -16.13 37.03 46.47
N MET A 66 -16.93 36.02 46.13
CA MET A 66 -17.08 35.52 44.76
C MET A 66 -17.65 36.58 43.81
N THR A 67 -18.69 37.32 44.23
CA THR A 67 -19.26 38.39 43.39
C THR A 67 -18.24 39.48 43.10
N MET A 68 -17.47 39.89 44.10
CA MET A 68 -16.41 40.92 43.97
C MET A 68 -15.30 40.43 43.03
N LEU A 69 -14.89 39.16 43.10
CA LEU A 69 -13.89 38.60 42.17
C LEU A 69 -14.42 38.58 40.73
N HIS A 70 -15.69 38.21 40.56
CA HIS A 70 -16.36 38.21 39.25
C HIS A 70 -16.37 39.63 38.64
N GLU A 71 -16.88 40.61 39.34
CA GLU A 71 -16.93 41.99 38.86
C GLU A 71 -15.53 42.59 38.65
N TYR A 72 -14.57 42.28 39.54
CA TYR A 72 -13.20 42.74 39.37
C TYR A 72 -12.56 42.18 38.12
N ALA A 73 -12.80 40.92 37.81
CA ALA A 73 -12.33 40.31 36.58
C ALA A 73 -12.95 40.96 35.31
N GLN A 74 -14.24 41.28 35.36
CA GLN A 74 -14.90 42.06 34.31
C GLN A 74 -14.22 43.42 34.09
N GLN A 75 -13.95 44.16 35.21
CA GLN A 75 -13.24 45.44 35.16
C GLN A 75 -11.83 45.31 34.58
N ILE A 76 -11.07 44.25 34.95
CA ILE A 76 -9.74 44.01 34.41
C ILE A 76 -9.79 43.83 32.90
N VAL A 77 -10.71 43.03 32.37
CA VAL A 77 -10.84 42.84 30.92
C VAL A 77 -11.21 44.14 30.21
N ARG A 78 -12.17 44.91 30.77
CA ARG A 78 -12.56 46.22 30.25
C ARG A 78 -11.39 47.21 30.25
N ASP A 79 -10.68 47.34 31.36
CA ASP A 79 -9.67 48.39 31.55
C ASP A 79 -8.37 48.07 30.81
N ARG A 80 -8.03 46.78 30.69
CA ARG A 80 -6.86 46.32 29.93
C ARG A 80 -7.12 46.26 28.42
N GLY A 81 -8.35 46.01 27.99
CA GLY A 81 -8.73 45.86 26.60
C GLY A 81 -8.01 44.69 25.88
N VAL A 82 -7.50 43.74 26.66
CA VAL A 82 -6.81 42.56 26.06
C VAL A 82 -7.18 41.29 26.81
N ILE A 83 -7.26 40.19 26.07
CA ILE A 83 -7.53 38.86 26.63
C ILE A 83 -6.90 37.77 25.79
N GLN A 84 -6.27 36.79 26.42
CA GLN A 84 -5.77 35.61 25.77
C GLN A 84 -6.94 34.72 25.32
N LEU A 85 -7.01 34.39 24.02
CA LEU A 85 -7.96 33.41 23.49
C LEU A 85 -7.45 31.98 23.70
N PRO A 86 -8.34 31.03 23.95
CA PRO A 86 -7.94 29.61 24.00
C PRO A 86 -7.60 29.04 22.63
N ASP A 87 -6.81 27.97 22.63
CA ASP A 87 -6.63 27.15 21.47
C ASP A 87 -7.99 26.62 20.99
N PHE A 88 -8.08 26.34 19.68
CA PHE A 88 -9.25 25.70 19.13
C PHE A 88 -8.83 24.46 18.35
N GLU A 89 -9.40 23.33 18.70
CA GLU A 89 -9.16 22.05 18.06
C GLU A 89 -10.49 21.43 17.61
N ALA A 90 -10.51 20.90 16.41
CA ALA A 90 -11.66 20.19 15.87
C ALA A 90 -11.22 19.08 14.92
N SER A 91 -11.89 17.94 14.98
CA SER A 91 -11.66 16.82 14.08
C SER A 91 -12.85 16.66 13.13
N VAL A 92 -12.57 16.60 11.84
CA VAL A 92 -13.57 16.36 10.80
C VAL A 92 -13.49 14.90 10.38
N TYR A 93 -14.50 14.14 10.73
CA TYR A 93 -14.60 12.72 10.44
C TYR A 93 -15.20 12.46 9.06
N PRO A 94 -14.79 11.36 8.38
CA PRO A 94 -15.42 10.92 7.13
C PRO A 94 -16.89 10.55 7.37
N ARG A 95 -17.74 10.79 6.38
CA ARG A 95 -19.17 10.42 6.45
C ARG A 95 -19.38 8.92 6.52
N ASN A 96 -18.50 8.16 5.86
CA ASN A 96 -18.56 6.70 5.89
C ASN A 96 -17.33 6.15 6.62
N PRO A 97 -17.48 5.67 7.86
CA PRO A 97 -16.36 5.13 8.65
C PRO A 97 -15.72 3.88 8.04
N LYS A 98 -16.44 3.17 7.11
CA LYS A 98 -15.90 2.00 6.39
C LYS A 98 -14.83 2.38 5.34
N ASN A 99 -14.66 3.65 5.07
CA ASN A 99 -13.69 4.12 4.09
C ASN A 99 -12.24 4.07 4.60
N ASN A 100 -12.02 3.85 5.91
CA ASN A 100 -10.68 3.89 6.53
C ASN A 100 -9.91 5.18 6.17
N VAL A 101 -10.61 6.30 6.16
CA VAL A 101 -10.03 7.64 6.04
C VAL A 101 -9.78 8.16 7.43
N GLU A 102 -8.59 8.63 7.70
CA GLU A 102 -8.28 9.28 8.98
C GLU A 102 -9.00 10.63 9.07
N PRO A 103 -9.43 11.03 10.28
CA PRO A 103 -10.01 12.36 10.50
C PRO A 103 -9.03 13.46 10.08
N LEU A 104 -9.55 14.55 9.55
CA LEU A 104 -8.75 15.74 9.32
C LEU A 104 -8.81 16.62 10.56
N GLU A 105 -7.65 16.92 11.12
CA GLU A 105 -7.51 17.78 12.27
C GLU A 105 -7.45 19.24 11.85
N PHE A 106 -8.17 20.09 12.56
CA PHE A 106 -8.13 21.54 12.41
C PHE A 106 -7.73 22.17 13.76
N ASN A 107 -6.60 22.84 13.78
CA ASN A 107 -6.03 23.43 14.98
C ASN A 107 -5.75 24.91 14.75
N ARG A 108 -6.10 25.74 15.72
CA ARG A 108 -5.73 27.15 15.79
C ARG A 108 -5.18 27.44 17.17
N THR A 109 -3.95 27.93 17.21
CA THR A 109 -3.33 28.36 18.47
C THR A 109 -3.99 29.64 18.97
N GLY A 110 -4.30 29.67 20.25
CA GLY A 110 -4.82 30.86 20.88
C GLY A 110 -3.81 32.02 20.85
N TYR A 111 -4.32 33.21 20.84
CA TYR A 111 -3.52 34.44 20.81
C TYR A 111 -4.08 35.52 21.69
N LEU A 112 -3.29 36.57 21.94
CA LEU A 112 -3.74 37.73 22.74
C LEU A 112 -4.59 38.65 21.85
N ALA A 113 -5.90 38.67 22.09
CA ALA A 113 -6.84 39.52 21.37
C ALA A 113 -6.89 40.94 22.00
N ASN A 114 -6.93 41.95 21.14
CA ASN A 114 -7.15 43.32 21.52
C ASN A 114 -8.64 43.66 21.34
N LEU A 115 -9.27 44.17 22.41
CA LEU A 115 -10.67 44.56 22.42
C LEU A 115 -10.81 46.05 22.31
N LEU A 116 -11.44 46.54 21.27
CA LEU A 116 -11.84 47.94 21.13
C LEU A 116 -13.18 48.16 21.82
N ASN A 117 -13.27 49.30 22.53
CA ASN A 117 -14.48 49.76 23.21
C ASN A 117 -15.12 48.67 24.12
N PRO A 118 -14.35 48.06 25.02
CA PRO A 118 -14.88 47.01 25.87
C PRO A 118 -15.96 47.58 26.79
N SER A 119 -17.07 46.86 26.93
CA SER A 119 -18.24 47.25 27.74
C SER A 119 -18.67 46.08 28.60
N LEU A 120 -19.18 46.39 29.80
CA LEU A 120 -19.70 45.42 30.74
C LEU A 120 -21.18 45.15 30.51
N GLU A 121 -21.66 43.99 30.89
CA GLU A 121 -23.07 43.59 30.97
C GLU A 121 -23.88 43.89 29.69
N LYS A 122 -23.31 43.61 28.53
CA LYS A 122 -23.97 43.84 27.26
C LYS A 122 -24.93 42.71 26.91
N ASN A 123 -26.14 43.09 26.45
CA ASN A 123 -27.06 42.08 25.94
C ASN A 123 -26.50 41.40 24.71
N TYR A 124 -26.61 40.06 24.65
CA TYR A 124 -26.34 39.31 23.41
C TYR A 124 -27.41 39.59 22.35
N PRO A 125 -27.08 39.60 21.09
CA PRO A 125 -28.05 39.73 19.99
C PRO A 125 -28.79 38.39 19.76
N THR A 126 -29.51 37.95 20.79
CA THR A 126 -30.27 36.69 20.78
C THR A 126 -31.76 36.96 21.04
N GLU A 127 -32.63 36.01 20.66
CA GLU A 127 -34.08 36.09 20.92
C GLU A 127 -34.40 36.12 22.42
N ARG A 128 -33.56 35.48 23.23
CA ARG A 128 -33.66 35.53 24.72
C ARG A 128 -32.82 36.69 25.22
N LYS A 129 -33.30 37.37 26.25
CA LYS A 129 -32.54 38.43 26.95
C LYS A 129 -31.44 37.77 27.80
N LEU A 130 -30.27 37.56 27.15
CA LEU A 130 -29.04 37.05 27.79
C LEU A 130 -28.05 38.18 27.87
N ILE A 131 -27.24 38.22 28.96
CA ILE A 131 -26.25 39.25 29.22
C ILE A 131 -24.87 38.63 29.22
N ALA A 132 -23.91 39.24 28.52
CA ALA A 132 -22.51 38.91 28.55
C ALA A 132 -21.80 39.69 29.65
N ASP A 133 -20.83 39.10 30.32
CA ASP A 133 -20.04 39.76 31.36
C ASP A 133 -19.22 40.91 30.77
N VAL A 134 -18.51 40.61 29.66
CA VAL A 134 -17.76 41.63 28.91
C VAL A 134 -17.99 41.43 27.40
N HIS A 135 -18.09 42.53 26.67
CA HIS A 135 -18.11 42.57 25.25
C HIS A 135 -17.05 43.54 24.72
N GLY A 136 -16.39 43.21 23.66
CA GLY A 136 -15.49 44.10 22.92
C GLY A 136 -15.45 43.75 21.43
N VAL A 137 -14.91 44.63 20.63
CA VAL A 137 -14.73 44.39 19.19
C VAL A 137 -13.27 44.14 18.93
N GLU A 138 -12.96 42.95 18.44
CA GLU A 138 -11.62 42.62 17.98
C GLU A 138 -11.43 43.14 16.52
N PRO A 139 -10.36 43.92 16.26
CA PRO A 139 -10.09 44.40 14.92
C PRO A 139 -10.05 43.23 13.90
N GLU A 140 -10.64 43.46 12.73
CA GLU A 140 -10.67 42.50 11.60
C GLU A 140 -11.55 41.25 11.82
N VAL A 141 -11.86 40.88 13.06
CA VAL A 141 -12.63 39.65 13.37
C VAL A 141 -14.07 40.00 13.74
N GLY A 142 -14.28 41.00 14.59
CA GLY A 142 -15.61 41.46 15.01
C GLY A 142 -15.90 41.30 16.51
N ASP A 143 -17.17 41.14 16.84
CA ASP A 143 -17.61 41.07 18.24
C ASP A 143 -17.06 39.82 18.96
N LEU A 144 -16.46 40.05 20.13
CA LEU A 144 -16.04 39.00 21.06
C LEU A 144 -16.73 39.23 22.39
N TYR A 145 -17.31 38.18 22.90
CA TYR A 145 -17.95 38.16 24.24
C TYR A 145 -17.13 37.31 25.19
N VAL A 146 -17.01 37.76 26.43
CA VAL A 146 -16.27 37.06 27.49
C VAL A 146 -17.22 36.79 28.64
N GLU A 147 -17.29 35.53 29.05
CA GLU A 147 -17.97 35.06 30.26
C GLU A 147 -16.93 34.78 31.32
N ILE A 148 -17.18 35.24 32.55
CA ILE A 148 -16.31 35.01 33.73
C ILE A 148 -16.95 33.96 34.61
N ARG A 149 -16.30 32.85 34.80
CA ARG A 149 -16.76 31.78 35.67
C ARG A 149 -16.06 31.83 37.02
N VAL A 150 -16.80 32.18 38.05
CA VAL A 150 -16.32 32.13 39.45
C VAL A 150 -17.04 31.02 40.23
N HIS A 151 -18.30 30.77 39.95
CA HIS A 151 -19.09 29.75 40.60
C HIS A 151 -19.90 28.91 39.64
N ASN A 152 -20.81 29.52 38.90
CA ASN A 152 -21.72 28.82 38.00
C ASN A 152 -21.13 28.68 36.60
N GLU A 153 -21.35 27.53 35.99
CA GLU A 153 -21.06 27.27 34.59
C GLU A 153 -22.15 27.89 33.72
N VAL A 154 -21.77 28.32 32.52
CA VAL A 154 -22.76 28.67 31.49
C VAL A 154 -23.59 27.44 31.20
N ASN A 155 -24.90 27.51 31.45
CA ASN A 155 -25.79 26.38 31.31
C ASN A 155 -25.96 25.98 29.82
N ASP A 156 -26.35 24.72 29.56
CA ASP A 156 -26.47 24.16 28.20
C ASP A 156 -27.45 24.96 27.32
N GLU A 157 -28.52 25.53 27.92
CA GLU A 157 -29.48 26.35 27.19
C GLU A 157 -28.87 27.66 26.69
N LYS A 158 -28.07 28.35 27.54
CA LYS A 158 -27.35 29.56 27.15
C LYS A 158 -26.33 29.23 26.07
N GLN A 159 -25.55 28.15 26.24
CA GLN A 159 -24.58 27.71 25.22
C GLN A 159 -25.27 27.43 23.86
N ALA A 160 -26.37 26.69 23.87
CA ALA A 160 -27.12 26.38 22.64
C ALA A 160 -27.66 27.67 21.97
N ALA A 161 -28.15 28.62 22.73
CA ALA A 161 -28.61 29.91 22.21
C ALA A 161 -27.48 30.75 21.60
N LEU A 162 -26.30 30.76 22.22
CA LEU A 162 -25.12 31.47 21.72
C LEU A 162 -24.59 30.85 20.43
N ARG A 163 -24.53 29.53 20.37
CA ARG A 163 -24.14 28.77 19.13
C ARG A 163 -25.15 29.01 18.00
N LYS A 164 -26.46 29.00 18.31
CA LYS A 164 -27.50 29.29 17.32
C LYS A 164 -27.37 30.70 16.75
N ALA A 165 -27.01 31.67 17.63
CA ALA A 165 -26.81 33.06 17.22
C ALA A 165 -25.50 33.29 16.46
N GLY A 166 -24.61 32.29 16.39
CA GLY A 166 -23.33 32.37 15.69
C GLY A 166 -22.42 33.44 16.26
N LEU A 167 -22.19 33.43 17.57
CA LEU A 167 -21.37 34.43 18.28
C LEU A 167 -20.01 33.83 18.63
N ASP A 168 -19.01 34.68 18.75
CA ASP A 168 -17.72 34.33 19.34
C ASP A 168 -17.76 34.62 20.84
N VAL A 169 -17.73 33.55 21.65
CA VAL A 169 -17.85 33.63 23.11
C VAL A 169 -16.81 32.71 23.74
N ILE A 170 -16.01 33.27 24.63
CA ILE A 170 -15.09 32.53 25.49
C ILE A 170 -15.53 32.56 26.97
N GLN A 171 -15.19 31.52 27.69
CA GLN A 171 -15.32 31.47 29.16
C GLN A 171 -13.94 31.47 29.80
N VAL A 172 -13.75 32.29 30.81
CA VAL A 172 -12.56 32.34 31.68
C VAL A 172 -12.91 31.77 33.06
N ASP A 173 -12.25 30.68 33.43
CA ASP A 173 -12.54 29.98 34.71
C ASP A 173 -11.60 30.46 35.84
N LEU A 174 -12.17 31.19 36.78
CA LEU A 174 -11.45 31.73 37.92
C LEU A 174 -11.74 30.98 39.23
N ARG A 175 -12.39 29.83 39.22
CA ARG A 175 -12.75 29.08 40.44
C ARG A 175 -11.53 28.75 41.31
N SER A 176 -10.37 28.53 40.69
CA SER A 176 -9.11 28.26 41.40
C SER A 176 -8.64 29.43 42.29
N LEU A 177 -9.13 30.65 42.03
CA LEU A 177 -8.76 31.85 42.79
C LEU A 177 -9.69 32.12 43.98
N VAL A 178 -10.87 31.49 44.04
CA VAL A 178 -11.91 31.81 45.05
C VAL A 178 -11.42 31.60 46.47
N ASP A 179 -10.69 30.52 46.71
CA ASP A 179 -10.24 30.10 48.04
C ASP A 179 -8.76 30.44 48.30
N GLU A 180 -8.12 31.14 47.39
CA GLU A 180 -6.69 31.48 47.50
C GLU A 180 -6.51 32.73 48.38
N PRO A 181 -5.88 32.62 49.56
CA PRO A 181 -5.74 33.73 50.46
C PRO A 181 -4.63 34.69 50.05
N GLY A 182 -4.90 36.01 50.12
CA GLY A 182 -3.88 37.03 49.95
C GLY A 182 -3.38 37.22 48.53
N LEU A 183 -4.23 36.92 47.53
CA LEU A 183 -3.93 37.19 46.12
C LEU A 183 -3.49 38.64 45.92
N THR A 184 -2.40 38.82 45.16
CA THR A 184 -1.99 40.16 44.72
C THR A 184 -2.79 40.63 43.53
N LYS A 185 -2.83 41.92 43.30
CA LYS A 185 -3.48 42.53 42.14
C LYS A 185 -2.93 41.97 40.85
N GLU A 186 -1.61 41.84 40.76
CA GLU A 186 -0.91 41.33 39.60
C GLU A 186 -1.28 39.85 39.33
N GLN A 187 -1.38 39.03 40.36
CA GLN A 187 -1.79 37.62 40.23
C GLN A 187 -3.21 37.51 39.69
N ILE A 188 -4.14 38.31 40.16
CA ILE A 188 -5.52 38.31 39.64
C ILE A 188 -5.54 38.78 38.19
N GLN A 189 -4.83 39.89 37.87
CA GLN A 189 -4.74 40.41 36.51
C GLN A 189 -4.12 39.40 35.54
N GLU A 190 -3.04 38.77 35.95
CA GLU A 190 -2.35 37.75 35.12
C GLU A 190 -3.24 36.53 34.93
N ALA A 191 -3.96 36.07 35.93
CA ALA A 191 -4.92 35.00 35.81
C ALA A 191 -6.04 35.34 34.80
N VAL A 192 -6.66 36.49 34.98
CA VAL A 192 -7.78 36.96 34.13
C VAL A 192 -7.36 37.11 32.68
N VAL A 193 -6.20 37.71 32.44
CA VAL A 193 -5.78 38.03 31.07
C VAL A 193 -5.07 36.84 30.39
N PHE A 194 -4.27 36.05 31.14
CA PHE A 194 -3.35 35.07 30.51
C PHE A 194 -3.47 33.65 31.01
N ARG A 195 -3.57 33.40 32.35
CA ARG A 195 -3.27 32.07 32.90
C ARG A 195 -4.48 31.20 33.24
N ALA A 196 -5.64 31.82 33.54
CA ALA A 196 -6.80 31.01 33.88
C ALA A 196 -7.23 30.11 32.71
N THR A 197 -7.77 28.96 33.03
CA THR A 197 -8.33 28.04 32.02
C THR A 197 -9.40 28.75 31.22
N ARG A 198 -9.35 28.58 29.91
CA ARG A 198 -10.29 29.21 28.97
C ARG A 198 -10.80 28.17 27.99
N GLU A 199 -12.05 28.36 27.59
CA GLU A 199 -12.67 27.52 26.59
C GLU A 199 -13.60 28.33 25.68
N TRP A 200 -13.76 27.85 24.44
CA TRP A 200 -14.75 28.38 23.51
C TRP A 200 -16.13 27.83 23.85
N ILE A 201 -17.08 28.69 24.24
CA ILE A 201 -18.50 28.34 24.36
C ILE A 201 -19.15 28.30 22.98
N SER A 202 -18.81 29.28 22.14
CA SER A 202 -19.27 29.41 20.78
C SER A 202 -18.18 30.10 19.94
N GLN A 203 -17.99 29.64 18.68
CA GLN A 203 -16.91 30.11 17.81
C GLN A 203 -17.35 30.24 16.37
N ARG A 204 -17.82 31.41 15.95
CA ARG A 204 -18.20 31.70 14.58
C ARG A 204 -16.98 31.88 13.67
N ARG A 205 -15.92 32.49 14.20
CA ARG A 205 -14.70 32.87 13.47
C ARG A 205 -14.04 31.70 12.71
N PHE A 206 -14.22 30.46 13.19
CA PHE A 206 -13.64 29.27 12.57
C PHE A 206 -14.60 28.53 11.63
N GLU A 207 -15.81 29.04 11.41
CA GLU A 207 -16.85 28.32 10.65
C GLU A 207 -16.45 28.12 9.17
N ASN A 208 -15.91 29.16 8.55
CA ASN A 208 -15.44 29.09 7.15
C ASN A 208 -14.25 28.14 7.01
N ASP A 209 -13.31 28.16 7.94
CA ASP A 209 -12.17 27.26 7.93
C ASP A 209 -12.63 25.80 8.10
N LEU A 210 -13.55 25.55 9.02
CA LEU A 210 -14.15 24.23 9.22
C LEU A 210 -14.94 23.75 7.99
N LEU A 211 -15.64 24.65 7.29
CA LEU A 211 -16.31 24.32 6.04
C LEU A 211 -15.30 23.89 4.98
N SER A 212 -14.18 24.60 4.88
CA SER A 212 -13.09 24.22 3.97
C SER A 212 -12.52 22.85 4.28
N VAL A 213 -12.24 22.55 5.56
CA VAL A 213 -11.75 21.22 5.98
C VAL A 213 -12.78 20.12 5.70
N ARG A 214 -14.07 20.41 5.91
CA ARG A 214 -15.17 19.48 5.55
C ARG A 214 -15.24 19.23 4.06
N GLN A 215 -14.97 20.24 3.24
CA GLN A 215 -14.92 20.08 1.79
C GLN A 215 -13.74 19.23 1.37
N GLN A 216 -12.55 19.47 1.92
CA GLN A 216 -11.36 18.64 1.68
C GLN A 216 -11.61 17.18 2.05
N MET A 217 -12.27 16.92 3.19
CA MET A 217 -12.65 15.55 3.58
C MET A 217 -13.56 14.89 2.53
N ARG A 218 -14.55 15.62 2.00
CA ARG A 218 -15.44 15.09 0.95
C ARG A 218 -14.70 14.77 -0.35
N GLU A 219 -13.78 15.65 -0.76
CA GLU A 219 -12.97 15.43 -1.96
C GLU A 219 -12.09 14.19 -1.81
N LEU A 220 -11.46 14.01 -0.64
CA LEU A 220 -10.66 12.83 -0.32
C LEU A 220 -11.51 11.53 -0.36
N GLU A 221 -12.71 11.54 0.22
CA GLU A 221 -13.63 10.40 0.17
C GLU A 221 -14.02 10.04 -1.26
N LEU A 222 -14.30 11.02 -2.11
CA LEU A 222 -14.66 10.83 -3.53
C LEU A 222 -13.47 10.26 -4.32
N GLN A 223 -12.28 10.78 -4.10
CA GLN A 223 -11.06 10.28 -4.75
C GLN A 223 -10.83 8.82 -4.42
N LEU A 224 -10.82 8.46 -3.14
CA LEU A 224 -10.63 7.08 -2.70
C LEU A 224 -11.73 6.12 -3.21
N ALA A 225 -12.97 6.59 -3.27
CA ALA A 225 -14.06 5.80 -3.86
C ALA A 225 -13.84 5.53 -5.36
N SER A 226 -13.33 6.53 -6.10
CA SER A 226 -13.01 6.40 -7.53
C SER A 226 -11.84 5.44 -7.77
N GLU A 227 -10.79 5.53 -6.95
CA GLU A 227 -9.61 4.64 -7.00
C GLU A 227 -10.00 3.18 -6.73
N ARG A 228 -10.82 2.94 -5.70
CA ARG A 228 -11.34 1.59 -5.39
C ARG A 228 -12.18 1.02 -6.51
N ARG A 229 -13.03 1.84 -7.14
CA ARG A 229 -13.85 1.43 -8.29
C ARG A 229 -12.96 1.05 -9.47
N SER A 230 -11.95 1.86 -9.77
CA SER A 230 -10.99 1.59 -10.85
C SER A 230 -10.20 0.31 -10.60
N ALA A 231 -9.68 0.12 -9.38
CA ALA A 231 -8.98 -1.10 -8.97
C ALA A 231 -9.86 -2.35 -9.11
N ARG A 232 -11.13 -2.26 -8.72
CA ARG A 232 -12.10 -3.35 -8.86
C ARG A 232 -12.34 -3.71 -10.33
N LEU A 233 -12.54 -2.73 -11.21
CA LEU A 233 -12.73 -2.96 -12.64
C LEU A 233 -11.50 -3.64 -13.26
N VAL A 234 -10.29 -3.20 -12.92
CA VAL A 234 -9.04 -3.85 -13.37
C VAL A 234 -8.97 -5.30 -12.88
N GLN A 235 -9.38 -5.57 -11.64
CA GLN A 235 -9.37 -6.92 -11.09
C GLN A 235 -10.43 -7.83 -11.74
N GLU A 236 -11.61 -7.30 -12.04
CA GLU A 236 -12.67 -8.01 -12.78
C GLU A 236 -12.21 -8.33 -14.22
N GLU A 237 -11.60 -7.38 -14.92
CA GLU A 237 -11.04 -7.60 -16.24
C GLU A 237 -9.94 -8.68 -16.26
N LYS A 238 -9.02 -8.63 -15.27
CA LYS A 238 -8.01 -9.68 -15.08
C LYS A 238 -8.64 -11.04 -14.81
N GLY A 239 -9.69 -11.08 -14.02
CA GLY A 239 -10.46 -12.31 -13.75
C GLY A 239 -11.09 -12.91 -15.01
N LEU A 240 -11.69 -12.06 -15.85
CA LEU A 240 -12.26 -12.48 -17.14
C LEU A 240 -11.20 -12.99 -18.10
N LYS A 241 -10.07 -12.30 -18.26
CA LYS A 241 -8.94 -12.73 -19.09
C LYS A 241 -8.39 -14.08 -18.61
N LYS A 242 -8.23 -14.28 -17.31
CA LYS A 242 -7.81 -15.57 -16.73
C LYS A 242 -8.79 -16.69 -17.03
N LYS A 243 -10.09 -16.42 -16.92
CA LYS A 243 -11.13 -17.40 -17.16
C LYS A 243 -11.19 -17.83 -18.63
N ASP A 244 -11.03 -16.87 -19.54
CA ASP A 244 -11.00 -17.13 -20.98
C ASP A 244 -9.75 -17.88 -21.38
N TRP A 245 -8.58 -17.52 -20.86
CA TRP A 245 -7.32 -18.24 -21.08
C TRP A 245 -7.43 -19.70 -20.61
N ARG A 246 -7.92 -19.93 -19.37
CA ARG A 246 -8.09 -21.29 -18.85
C ARG A 246 -9.08 -22.11 -19.67
N ARG A 247 -10.16 -21.52 -20.13
CA ARG A 247 -11.11 -22.19 -21.01
C ARG A 247 -10.46 -22.62 -22.33
N ARG A 248 -9.61 -21.76 -22.91
CA ARG A 248 -8.91 -22.02 -24.18
C ARG A 248 -7.91 -23.16 -24.08
N TYR A 249 -7.18 -23.25 -22.98
CA TYR A 249 -6.11 -24.23 -22.80
C TYR A 249 -6.45 -25.40 -21.87
N SER A 250 -7.69 -25.53 -21.43
CA SER A 250 -8.10 -26.53 -20.42
C SER A 250 -7.82 -27.97 -20.84
N SER A 251 -8.05 -28.32 -22.09
CA SER A 251 -7.79 -29.69 -22.60
C SER A 251 -6.30 -30.01 -22.67
N GLU A 252 -5.46 -29.06 -23.08
CA GLU A 252 -4.01 -29.25 -23.13
C GLU A 252 -3.41 -29.31 -21.70
N LEU A 253 -3.87 -28.45 -20.78
CA LEU A 253 -3.44 -28.50 -19.38
C LEU A 253 -3.80 -29.82 -18.73
N GLY A 254 -5.02 -30.31 -18.92
CA GLY A 254 -5.45 -31.60 -18.38
C GLY A 254 -4.63 -32.78 -18.93
N LEU A 255 -4.25 -32.74 -20.20
CA LEU A 255 -3.33 -33.74 -20.81
C LEU A 255 -1.93 -33.67 -20.20
N LEU A 256 -1.41 -32.47 -19.94
CA LEU A 256 -0.08 -32.29 -19.35
C LEU A 256 -0.04 -32.74 -17.87
N GLU A 257 -1.10 -32.43 -17.11
CA GLU A 257 -1.24 -32.92 -15.74
C GLU A 257 -1.29 -34.46 -15.68
N ALA A 258 -2.09 -35.08 -16.57
CA ALA A 258 -2.16 -36.53 -16.66
C ALA A 258 -0.83 -37.14 -17.18
N TYR A 259 -0.10 -36.46 -18.06
CA TYR A 259 1.21 -36.88 -18.52
C TYR A 259 2.30 -36.77 -17.46
N ALA A 260 2.18 -35.79 -16.55
CA ALA A 260 3.09 -35.63 -15.44
C ALA A 260 2.92 -36.75 -14.40
N ASP A 261 1.74 -37.32 -14.26
CA ASP A 261 1.45 -38.45 -13.41
C ASP A 261 1.98 -39.76 -14.02
N LEU A 262 2.83 -40.49 -13.30
CA LEU A 262 3.44 -41.71 -13.73
C LEU A 262 2.42 -42.82 -14.12
N GLU A 263 1.35 -42.93 -13.34
CA GLU A 263 0.31 -43.94 -13.56
C GLU A 263 -0.55 -43.61 -14.78
N ASN A 264 -0.84 -42.36 -15.01
CA ASN A 264 -1.71 -41.90 -16.10
C ASN A 264 -0.96 -41.57 -17.40
N ARG A 265 0.38 -41.52 -17.37
CA ARG A 265 1.21 -41.09 -18.51
C ARG A 265 0.92 -41.84 -19.79
N ARG A 266 0.77 -43.14 -19.72
CA ARG A 266 0.48 -43.99 -20.90
C ARG A 266 -0.86 -43.66 -21.52
N LEU A 267 -1.87 -43.43 -20.68
CA LEU A 267 -3.21 -43.04 -21.15
C LEU A 267 -3.20 -41.65 -21.77
N ALA A 268 -2.51 -40.71 -21.11
CA ALA A 268 -2.35 -39.35 -21.62
C ALA A 268 -1.64 -39.31 -22.96
N LEU A 269 -0.56 -40.11 -23.14
CA LEU A 269 0.13 -40.25 -24.44
C LEU A 269 -0.77 -40.82 -25.50
N ASN A 270 -1.49 -41.88 -25.21
CA ASN A 270 -2.42 -42.49 -26.17
C ASN A 270 -3.54 -41.50 -26.57
N GLN A 271 -4.05 -40.74 -25.64
CA GLN A 271 -5.05 -39.71 -25.91
C GLN A 271 -4.47 -38.57 -26.75
N PHE A 272 -3.25 -38.11 -26.41
CA PHE A 272 -2.54 -37.10 -27.17
C PHE A 272 -2.28 -37.54 -28.62
N TRP A 273 -1.82 -38.82 -28.83
CA TRP A 273 -1.57 -39.36 -30.18
C TRP A 273 -2.86 -39.50 -30.98
N LYS A 274 -3.99 -39.86 -30.38
CA LYS A 274 -5.29 -39.87 -31.05
C LYS A 274 -5.68 -38.45 -31.49
N TRP A 275 -5.43 -37.47 -30.65
CA TRP A 275 -5.71 -36.06 -30.98
C TRP A 275 -4.82 -35.54 -32.13
N CYS A 276 -3.59 -36.05 -32.27
CA CYS A 276 -2.68 -35.70 -33.33
C CYS A 276 -2.95 -36.46 -34.63
N GLN A 277 -3.69 -37.58 -34.63
CA GLN A 277 -3.94 -38.40 -35.80
C GLN A 277 -4.85 -37.68 -36.81
N ASP A 278 -4.26 -37.29 -37.94
CA ASP A 278 -4.98 -36.89 -39.15
C ASP A 278 -4.41 -37.69 -40.32
N PRO A 279 -5.26 -38.46 -41.07
CA PRO A 279 -4.79 -39.35 -42.16
C PRO A 279 -4.02 -38.64 -43.28
N GLN A 280 -4.25 -37.32 -43.42
CA GLN A 280 -3.61 -36.51 -44.47
C GLN A 280 -2.28 -35.87 -44.05
N LYS A 281 -1.85 -36.04 -42.80
CA LYS A 281 -0.63 -35.42 -42.30
C LYS A 281 0.65 -36.07 -42.79
N PRO A 282 1.73 -35.28 -42.99
CA PRO A 282 3.08 -35.78 -43.41
C PRO A 282 3.64 -36.88 -42.51
N GLU A 283 3.24 -36.92 -41.25
CA GLU A 283 3.63 -37.93 -40.27
C GLU A 283 3.29 -39.34 -40.68
N ASN A 284 2.13 -39.54 -41.28
CA ASN A 284 1.72 -40.87 -41.79
C ASN A 284 2.58 -41.36 -42.95
N THR A 285 3.10 -40.45 -43.77
CA THR A 285 4.02 -40.78 -44.84
C THR A 285 5.36 -41.25 -44.28
N VAL A 286 5.90 -40.57 -43.27
CA VAL A 286 7.13 -40.99 -42.58
C VAL A 286 6.91 -42.32 -41.86
N TYR A 287 5.82 -42.50 -41.15
CA TYR A 287 5.49 -43.78 -40.49
C TYR A 287 5.41 -44.94 -41.47
N ARG A 288 4.72 -44.77 -42.62
CA ARG A 288 4.62 -45.80 -43.69
C ARG A 288 6.01 -46.11 -44.31
N LYS A 289 6.83 -45.08 -44.50
CA LYS A 289 8.21 -45.28 -44.99
C LYS A 289 9.01 -46.12 -44.02
N LEU A 290 8.99 -45.82 -42.72
CA LEU A 290 9.73 -46.56 -41.71
C LEU A 290 9.24 -48.00 -41.56
N THR A 291 7.93 -48.22 -41.54
CA THR A 291 7.36 -49.60 -41.47
C THR A 291 7.61 -50.39 -42.72
N GLY A 292 7.57 -49.78 -43.88
CA GLY A 292 7.86 -50.43 -45.14
C GLY A 292 9.35 -50.74 -45.36
N CYS A 293 10.26 -49.89 -44.92
CA CYS A 293 11.69 -50.07 -45.03
C CYS A 293 12.32 -51.00 -44.00
N TYR A 294 11.78 -50.95 -42.75
CA TYR A 294 12.40 -51.59 -41.57
C TYR A 294 11.51 -52.62 -40.88
N GLY A 295 10.35 -52.95 -41.45
CA GLY A 295 9.40 -53.89 -40.84
C GLY A 295 8.70 -53.38 -39.56
N GLY A 296 9.00 -52.15 -39.14
CA GLY A 296 8.46 -51.54 -37.97
C GLY A 296 9.05 -50.14 -37.70
N VAL A 297 8.68 -49.49 -36.62
CA VAL A 297 9.30 -48.21 -36.22
C VAL A 297 10.62 -48.50 -35.52
N PRO A 298 11.74 -48.04 -36.02
CA PRO A 298 13.04 -48.26 -35.37
C PRO A 298 13.09 -47.59 -33.99
N PRO A 299 13.64 -48.27 -32.96
CA PRO A 299 13.70 -47.73 -31.60
C PRO A 299 14.36 -46.35 -31.49
N ILE A 300 15.39 -46.10 -32.27
CA ILE A 300 16.19 -44.85 -32.28
C ILE A 300 15.38 -43.59 -32.61
N VAL A 301 14.32 -43.71 -33.40
CA VAL A 301 13.44 -42.62 -33.77
C VAL A 301 12.09 -42.71 -33.04
N ASN A 302 12.05 -43.44 -31.94
CA ASN A 302 10.88 -43.57 -31.08
C ASN A 302 11.24 -43.51 -29.59
N ILE A 303 12.29 -42.78 -29.23
CA ILE A 303 12.75 -42.62 -27.84
C ILE A 303 11.81 -41.65 -27.10
N PRO A 304 11.13 -42.11 -26.05
CA PRO A 304 10.29 -41.21 -25.22
C PRO A 304 11.18 -40.23 -24.45
N VAL A 305 10.82 -38.96 -24.55
CA VAL A 305 11.55 -37.89 -23.83
C VAL A 305 10.58 -36.92 -23.17
N ARG A 306 10.94 -36.45 -21.99
CA ARG A 306 10.15 -35.42 -21.32
C ARG A 306 10.08 -34.17 -22.21
N GLY A 307 8.89 -33.58 -22.32
CA GLY A 307 8.62 -32.41 -23.14
C GLY A 307 8.25 -32.75 -24.60
N GLU A 308 8.18 -34.02 -25.00
CA GLU A 308 7.77 -34.43 -26.34
C GLU A 308 6.37 -33.90 -26.74
N LEU A 309 5.49 -33.62 -25.77
CA LEU A 309 4.19 -32.99 -25.97
C LEU A 309 4.28 -31.51 -26.41
N ALA A 310 5.49 -30.96 -26.56
CA ALA A 310 5.67 -29.65 -27.20
C ALA A 310 5.30 -29.67 -28.68
N PHE A 311 5.50 -30.83 -29.32
CA PHE A 311 5.20 -31.01 -30.74
C PHE A 311 3.80 -31.64 -30.89
N LYS A 312 2.95 -31.02 -31.70
CA LYS A 312 1.65 -31.59 -32.06
C LYS A 312 1.82 -32.66 -33.14
N ALA A 313 2.77 -33.56 -32.90
CA ALA A 313 3.21 -34.61 -33.80
C ALA A 313 3.74 -35.79 -32.98
N HIS A 314 3.56 -37.02 -33.51
CA HIS A 314 4.14 -38.20 -32.87
C HIS A 314 5.67 -38.10 -32.83
N ARG A 315 6.30 -38.55 -31.73
CA ARG A 315 7.77 -38.49 -31.57
C ARG A 315 8.54 -39.12 -32.75
N THR A 316 8.05 -40.21 -33.30
CA THR A 316 8.64 -40.86 -34.48
C THR A 316 8.82 -39.89 -35.63
N TYR A 317 7.90 -38.95 -35.86
CA TYR A 317 7.98 -37.99 -36.94
C TYR A 317 9.12 -36.99 -36.76
N TRP A 318 9.10 -36.23 -35.66
CA TRP A 318 10.11 -35.19 -35.46
C TRP A 318 11.50 -35.78 -35.16
N GLN A 319 11.57 -36.96 -34.49
CA GLN A 319 12.86 -37.65 -34.29
C GLN A 319 13.43 -38.19 -35.59
N THR A 320 12.61 -38.71 -36.50
CA THR A 320 13.07 -39.11 -37.85
C THR A 320 13.60 -37.91 -38.63
N LEU A 321 12.90 -36.79 -38.61
CA LEU A 321 13.38 -35.57 -39.26
C LEU A 321 14.74 -35.13 -38.73
N ILE A 322 14.96 -35.19 -37.43
CA ILE A 322 16.26 -34.88 -36.81
C ILE A 322 17.31 -35.89 -37.27
N PHE A 323 17.00 -37.18 -37.15
CA PHE A 323 17.95 -38.22 -37.46
C PHE A 323 18.34 -38.22 -38.94
N GLU A 324 17.36 -38.29 -39.86
CA GLU A 324 17.62 -38.30 -41.33
C GLU A 324 18.00 -36.91 -41.85
N GLY A 325 17.27 -35.87 -41.47
CA GLY A 325 17.41 -34.55 -42.06
C GLY A 325 18.58 -33.71 -41.49
N VAL A 326 19.07 -34.05 -40.31
CA VAL A 326 20.20 -33.37 -39.69
C VAL A 326 21.40 -34.31 -39.53
N ILE A 327 21.27 -35.37 -38.75
CA ILE A 327 22.41 -36.23 -38.36
C ILE A 327 22.99 -36.96 -39.56
N LEU A 328 22.19 -37.74 -40.26
CA LEU A 328 22.67 -38.47 -41.46
C LEU A 328 23.10 -37.51 -42.56
N LYS A 329 22.40 -36.40 -42.76
CA LYS A 329 22.79 -35.43 -43.78
C LYS A 329 24.15 -34.80 -43.48
N ILE A 330 24.43 -34.40 -42.24
CA ILE A 330 25.75 -33.87 -41.86
C ILE A 330 26.83 -34.91 -42.09
N TYR A 331 26.60 -36.18 -41.69
CA TYR A 331 27.52 -37.26 -41.91
C TYR A 331 27.80 -37.47 -43.39
N ASP A 332 26.76 -37.67 -44.20
CA ASP A 332 26.88 -37.93 -45.65
C ASP A 332 27.51 -36.74 -46.39
N ASP A 333 27.24 -35.50 -46.02
CA ASP A 333 27.87 -34.32 -46.61
C ASP A 333 29.36 -34.25 -46.28
N GLN A 334 29.77 -34.62 -45.07
CA GLN A 334 31.17 -34.65 -44.67
C GLN A 334 31.92 -35.79 -45.40
N MET A 335 31.32 -36.95 -45.44
CA MET A 335 31.91 -38.07 -46.20
C MET A 335 32.05 -37.75 -47.68
N ARG A 336 31.12 -37.07 -48.31
CA ARG A 336 31.24 -36.59 -49.69
C ARG A 336 32.37 -35.56 -49.84
N LYS A 337 32.58 -34.69 -48.91
CA LYS A 337 33.73 -33.74 -48.91
C LYS A 337 35.05 -34.48 -48.83
N ILE A 338 35.20 -35.43 -47.91
CA ILE A 338 36.39 -36.29 -47.78
C ILE A 338 36.65 -37.04 -49.06
N ALA A 339 35.63 -37.71 -49.66
CA ALA A 339 35.75 -38.43 -50.92
C ALA A 339 36.19 -37.53 -52.09
N ARG A 340 35.67 -36.32 -52.20
CA ARG A 340 36.12 -35.34 -53.21
C ARG A 340 37.58 -34.93 -53.01
N HIS A 341 37.99 -34.72 -51.73
CA HIS A 341 39.38 -34.37 -51.43
C HIS A 341 40.33 -35.50 -51.72
N LYS A 342 40.01 -36.74 -51.35
CA LYS A 342 40.77 -37.96 -51.72
C LYS A 342 40.97 -38.07 -53.21
N ARG A 343 39.96 -37.81 -54.06
CA ARG A 343 40.06 -37.81 -55.49
C ARG A 343 40.99 -36.76 -56.10
N LYS A 344 41.05 -35.60 -55.47
CA LYS A 344 41.89 -34.48 -55.92
C LYS A 344 43.35 -34.62 -55.50
N ASN A 345 43.63 -35.21 -54.33
CA ASN A 345 44.96 -35.32 -53.75
C ASN A 345 45.42 -36.76 -53.72
N LYS A 346 46.31 -37.16 -54.69
CA LYS A 346 46.85 -38.48 -54.72
C LYS A 346 47.68 -38.91 -53.51
N ARG A 347 48.06 -38.00 -52.63
CA ARG A 347 48.81 -38.27 -51.40
C ARG A 347 47.98 -38.06 -50.13
N PHE A 348 46.72 -38.45 -50.14
CA PHE A 348 45.82 -38.38 -48.98
C PHE A 348 46.11 -39.56 -48.02
N TYR A 349 46.55 -39.23 -46.81
CA TYR A 349 46.90 -40.23 -45.80
C TYR A 349 45.74 -40.44 -44.81
N TYR A 350 45.73 -41.58 -44.14
CA TYR A 350 44.74 -41.90 -43.11
C TYR A 350 44.65 -40.83 -41.99
N GLY A 351 45.78 -40.21 -41.64
CA GLY A 351 45.83 -39.08 -40.68
C GLY A 351 45.03 -37.86 -41.15
N ASP A 352 45.01 -37.55 -42.45
CA ASP A 352 44.22 -36.43 -42.99
C ASP A 352 42.71 -36.73 -42.90
N GLU A 353 42.32 -38.01 -43.03
CA GLU A 353 40.92 -38.44 -42.86
C GLU A 353 40.44 -38.23 -41.43
N ILE A 354 41.27 -38.59 -40.45
CA ILE A 354 40.97 -38.36 -39.03
C ILE A 354 40.84 -36.86 -38.73
N ALA A 355 41.73 -36.02 -39.24
CA ALA A 355 41.66 -34.56 -39.04
C ALA A 355 40.34 -33.97 -39.61
N TRP A 356 39.94 -34.42 -40.84
CA TRP A 356 38.68 -33.99 -41.44
C TRP A 356 37.44 -34.51 -40.70
N LEU A 357 37.53 -35.70 -40.11
CA LEU A 357 36.48 -36.26 -39.27
C LEU A 357 36.36 -35.53 -37.91
N SER A 358 37.47 -35.00 -37.41
CA SER A 358 37.50 -34.21 -36.21
C SER A 358 36.89 -32.79 -36.37
N ASP A 359 36.77 -32.32 -37.64
CA ASP A 359 36.20 -31.02 -37.98
C ASP A 359 34.70 -31.12 -38.36
N MET A 360 33.95 -31.92 -37.60
CA MET A 360 32.51 -32.03 -37.80
C MET A 360 31.74 -30.83 -37.31
N PRO A 361 30.71 -30.45 -38.05
CA PRO A 361 29.81 -29.39 -37.58
C PRO A 361 29.16 -29.75 -36.24
N SER A 362 29.15 -28.77 -35.36
CA SER A 362 28.42 -28.82 -34.09
C SER A 362 26.91 -28.86 -34.36
N ILE A 363 26.20 -29.63 -33.57
CA ILE A 363 24.74 -29.73 -33.56
C ILE A 363 24.20 -29.05 -32.31
N TYR A 364 23.40 -28.04 -32.52
CA TYR A 364 22.77 -27.28 -31.42
C TYR A 364 21.27 -27.56 -31.37
N PRO A 365 20.68 -27.83 -30.20
CA PRO A 365 19.23 -28.05 -30.05
C PRO A 365 18.38 -26.92 -30.62
N ALA A 366 18.81 -25.66 -30.43
CA ALA A 366 18.11 -24.48 -30.95
C ALA A 366 18.07 -24.43 -32.50
N ASP A 367 19.12 -24.85 -33.16
CA ASP A 367 19.15 -24.89 -34.64
C ASP A 367 18.30 -26.03 -35.19
N ILE A 368 18.27 -27.17 -34.50
CA ILE A 368 17.33 -28.26 -34.80
C ILE A 368 15.89 -27.80 -34.62
N TYR A 369 15.58 -27.05 -33.58
CA TYR A 369 14.24 -26.50 -33.39
C TYR A 369 13.81 -25.65 -34.58
N LYS A 370 14.65 -24.71 -35.02
CA LYS A 370 14.41 -23.89 -36.19
C LYS A 370 14.23 -24.77 -37.47
N PHE A 371 15.02 -25.84 -37.60
CA PHE A 371 14.88 -26.79 -38.71
C PHE A 371 13.52 -27.51 -38.67
N LEU A 372 13.07 -27.99 -37.50
CA LEU A 372 11.78 -28.65 -37.33
C LEU A 372 10.61 -27.73 -37.69
N LEU A 373 10.64 -26.47 -37.25
CA LEU A 373 9.64 -25.49 -37.62
C LEU A 373 9.57 -25.26 -39.14
N ARG A 374 10.73 -25.10 -39.78
CA ARG A 374 10.81 -24.94 -41.25
C ARG A 374 10.34 -26.21 -42.00
N SER A 375 10.49 -27.37 -41.37
CA SER A 375 10.02 -28.67 -41.90
C SER A 375 8.51 -28.89 -41.66
N GLY A 376 7.83 -27.92 -41.07
CA GLY A 376 6.38 -27.98 -40.85
C GLY A 376 5.94 -28.80 -39.64
N VAL A 377 6.83 -29.07 -38.67
CA VAL A 377 6.45 -29.73 -37.40
C VAL A 377 5.64 -28.76 -36.55
N PRO A 378 4.35 -29.05 -36.32
CA PRO A 378 3.50 -28.13 -35.58
C PRO A 378 3.79 -28.20 -34.06
N LEU A 379 3.71 -27.06 -33.38
CA LEU A 379 3.73 -26.98 -31.92
C LEU A 379 2.33 -27.13 -31.37
N THR A 380 2.24 -27.55 -30.09
CA THR A 380 1.01 -27.41 -29.29
C THR A 380 0.76 -25.93 -29.00
N ASN A 381 -0.50 -25.56 -28.75
CA ASN A 381 -0.82 -24.16 -28.50
C ASN A 381 -0.09 -23.63 -27.26
N LEU A 382 0.05 -24.45 -26.22
CA LEU A 382 0.82 -24.07 -25.02
C LEU A 382 2.32 -23.93 -25.33
N ALA A 383 2.92 -24.81 -26.15
CA ALA A 383 4.32 -24.68 -26.51
C ALA A 383 4.59 -23.45 -27.39
N SER A 384 3.68 -23.09 -28.31
CA SER A 384 3.81 -21.88 -29.12
C SER A 384 3.77 -20.59 -28.35
N THR A 385 3.09 -20.56 -27.19
CA THR A 385 3.10 -19.36 -26.30
C THR A 385 4.44 -19.13 -25.62
N PHE A 386 5.36 -20.11 -25.66
CA PHE A 386 6.71 -19.99 -25.09
C PHE A 386 7.79 -19.65 -26.13
N GLU A 387 7.44 -19.63 -27.40
CA GLU A 387 8.39 -19.36 -28.48
C GLU A 387 9.03 -17.96 -28.36
N GLU A 388 8.33 -17.02 -27.72
CA GLU A 388 8.79 -15.65 -27.49
C GLU A 388 9.80 -15.54 -26.32
N PHE A 389 9.99 -16.60 -25.53
CA PHE A 389 10.78 -16.54 -24.30
C PHE A 389 11.98 -17.50 -24.37
N GLY A 390 13.18 -16.94 -24.28
CA GLY A 390 14.45 -17.68 -24.26
C GLY A 390 14.48 -18.77 -23.16
N GLU A 391 15.21 -19.84 -23.46
CA GLU A 391 15.02 -21.20 -22.96
C GLU A 391 15.48 -21.52 -21.53
N ASP A 392 16.33 -20.74 -20.88
CA ASP A 392 17.20 -21.25 -19.81
C ASP A 392 17.25 -20.45 -18.50
N GLU A 393 16.43 -19.43 -18.29
CA GLU A 393 16.44 -18.71 -17.01
C GLU A 393 15.12 -18.83 -16.26
N PRO A 394 15.17 -18.93 -14.90
CA PRO A 394 13.97 -18.77 -14.08
C PRO A 394 13.38 -17.39 -14.34
N LEU A 395 12.27 -17.35 -15.08
CA LEU A 395 11.59 -16.15 -15.57
C LEU A 395 11.31 -15.08 -14.49
N ALA A 396 11.35 -15.46 -13.22
CA ALA A 396 11.15 -14.55 -12.10
C ALA A 396 12.36 -13.66 -11.80
N GLU A 397 13.58 -14.13 -12.08
CA GLU A 397 14.81 -13.37 -11.78
C GLU A 397 15.20 -12.40 -12.90
N LYS A 398 14.94 -12.77 -14.17
CA LYS A 398 15.40 -11.97 -15.32
C LYS A 398 14.49 -10.79 -15.66
N TYR A 399 13.18 -10.92 -15.49
CA TYR A 399 12.22 -9.93 -16.01
C TYR A 399 11.38 -9.23 -14.96
N GLY A 400 11.54 -9.57 -13.66
CA GLY A 400 10.75 -8.97 -12.56
C GLY A 400 9.22 -9.14 -12.67
N SER A 401 8.73 -9.59 -13.83
CA SER A 401 7.31 -9.87 -14.10
C SER A 401 7.18 -11.00 -15.11
N ARG A 402 6.22 -11.90 -14.85
CA ARG A 402 5.88 -12.94 -15.84
C ARG A 402 5.31 -12.30 -17.09
N PRO A 403 5.67 -12.78 -18.29
CA PRO A 403 5.05 -12.34 -19.54
C PRO A 403 3.52 -12.50 -19.48
N ASP A 404 2.80 -11.64 -20.16
CA ASP A 404 1.32 -11.63 -20.12
C ASP A 404 0.71 -12.97 -20.55
N SER A 405 1.34 -13.70 -21.47
CA SER A 405 0.94 -15.04 -21.91
C SER A 405 1.04 -16.11 -20.82
N LEU A 406 1.97 -15.96 -19.87
CA LEU A 406 2.20 -16.90 -18.76
C LEU A 406 1.59 -16.44 -17.43
N ARG A 407 0.99 -15.28 -17.40
CA ARG A 407 0.44 -14.64 -16.20
C ARG A 407 -0.59 -15.49 -15.46
N PHE A 408 -1.28 -16.35 -16.20
CA PHE A 408 -2.36 -17.19 -15.67
C PHE A 408 -1.94 -18.63 -15.36
N VAL A 409 -0.68 -18.97 -15.60
CA VAL A 409 -0.11 -20.29 -15.33
C VAL A 409 0.39 -20.32 -13.87
N THR A 410 0.01 -21.35 -13.13
CA THR A 410 0.53 -21.58 -11.77
C THR A 410 1.98 -22.09 -11.82
N VAL A 411 2.69 -22.02 -10.69
CA VAL A 411 4.07 -22.56 -10.59
C VAL A 411 4.10 -24.06 -10.91
N LYS A 412 3.10 -24.83 -10.45
CA LYS A 412 2.99 -26.26 -10.73
C LYS A 412 2.77 -26.53 -12.21
N GLU A 413 1.82 -25.81 -12.82
CA GLU A 413 1.57 -25.91 -14.27
C GLU A 413 2.80 -25.53 -15.08
N TYR A 414 3.53 -24.47 -14.67
CA TYR A 414 4.75 -24.04 -15.35
C TYR A 414 5.83 -25.12 -15.39
N ALA A 415 5.96 -25.90 -14.32
CA ALA A 415 6.93 -26.99 -14.24
C ALA A 415 6.65 -28.14 -15.22
N ILE A 416 5.38 -28.35 -15.60
CA ILE A 416 4.97 -29.41 -16.52
C ILE A 416 4.79 -28.94 -17.97
N LEU A 417 4.92 -27.64 -18.23
CA LEU A 417 4.76 -27.11 -19.59
C LEU A 417 5.78 -27.70 -20.54
N PRO A 418 5.35 -28.13 -21.75
CA PRO A 418 6.24 -28.74 -22.71
C PRO A 418 7.11 -27.70 -23.41
N LYS A 419 8.42 -27.87 -23.32
CA LYS A 419 9.41 -26.99 -23.96
C LYS A 419 10.08 -27.70 -25.10
N PRO A 420 10.03 -27.17 -26.36
CA PRO A 420 10.55 -27.88 -27.56
C PRO A 420 12.05 -28.15 -27.51
N VAL A 421 12.87 -27.14 -27.19
CA VAL A 421 14.33 -27.27 -27.21
C VAL A 421 14.85 -28.21 -26.13
N PRO A 422 14.40 -28.18 -24.88
CA PRO A 422 14.69 -29.19 -23.88
C PRO A 422 14.32 -30.62 -24.33
N ALA A 423 13.19 -30.80 -25.03
CA ALA A 423 12.81 -32.10 -25.57
C ALA A 423 13.81 -32.59 -26.62
N ILE A 424 14.22 -31.72 -27.56
CA ILE A 424 15.26 -32.00 -28.55
C ILE A 424 16.58 -32.34 -27.85
N ARG A 425 17.01 -31.54 -26.88
CA ARG A 425 18.25 -31.77 -26.12
C ARG A 425 18.26 -33.15 -25.46
N ARG A 426 17.16 -33.58 -24.85
CA ARG A 426 17.03 -34.92 -24.25
C ARG A 426 17.13 -36.01 -25.26
N TYR A 427 16.51 -35.84 -26.44
CA TYR A 427 16.64 -36.81 -27.53
C TYR A 427 18.10 -36.91 -28.03
N LEU A 428 18.82 -35.80 -28.20
CA LEU A 428 20.23 -35.80 -28.57
C LEU A 428 21.12 -36.44 -27.48
N LYS A 429 20.82 -36.20 -26.22
CA LYS A 429 21.53 -36.89 -25.10
C LYS A 429 21.30 -38.40 -25.15
N ALA A 430 20.07 -38.86 -25.40
CA ALA A 430 19.80 -40.27 -25.57
C ALA A 430 20.59 -40.88 -26.76
N LEU A 431 20.70 -40.15 -27.88
CA LEU A 431 21.56 -40.55 -28.99
C LEU A 431 23.06 -40.57 -28.64
N SER A 432 23.48 -39.71 -27.72
CA SER A 432 24.85 -39.74 -27.21
C SER A 432 25.11 -40.92 -26.30
N GLN A 433 24.17 -41.33 -25.48
CA GLN A 433 24.29 -42.51 -24.61
C GLN A 433 24.43 -43.82 -25.38
N ILE A 434 23.80 -43.90 -26.55
CA ILE A 434 23.92 -45.07 -27.43
C ILE A 434 25.09 -44.96 -28.45
N GLY A 435 25.96 -43.96 -28.31
CA GLY A 435 27.19 -43.82 -29.07
C GLY A 435 27.04 -43.30 -30.51
N ILE A 436 25.87 -42.69 -30.86
CA ILE A 436 25.68 -42.04 -32.15
C ILE A 436 26.28 -40.65 -32.16
N LEU A 437 26.14 -39.93 -31.06
CA LEU A 437 26.69 -38.61 -30.83
C LEU A 437 27.68 -38.63 -29.70
N SER A 438 28.57 -37.66 -29.64
CA SER A 438 29.26 -37.22 -28.43
C SER A 438 28.69 -35.89 -27.98
N ALA A 439 28.68 -35.65 -26.67
CA ALA A 439 28.16 -34.43 -26.09
C ALA A 439 29.24 -33.69 -25.29
N SER A 440 29.34 -32.39 -25.49
CA SER A 440 30.15 -31.51 -24.66
C SER A 440 29.31 -30.28 -24.33
N ASN A 441 28.92 -30.14 -23.10
CA ASN A 441 27.91 -29.14 -22.65
C ASN A 441 26.61 -29.31 -23.48
N ASP A 442 26.13 -28.25 -24.13
CA ASP A 442 24.93 -28.27 -24.98
C ASP A 442 25.24 -28.45 -26.48
N THR A 443 26.45 -28.87 -26.79
CA THR A 443 26.89 -29.11 -28.17
C THR A 443 27.03 -30.59 -28.41
N PHE A 444 26.50 -31.05 -29.53
CA PHE A 444 26.55 -32.47 -29.94
C PHE A 444 27.35 -32.61 -31.21
N PHE A 445 28.08 -33.74 -31.34
CA PHE A 445 28.92 -34.08 -32.47
C PHE A 445 28.65 -35.51 -32.92
N ILE A 446 28.78 -35.80 -34.20
CA ILE A 446 28.55 -37.14 -34.70
C ILE A 446 29.79 -38.04 -34.47
N HIS A 447 29.59 -39.25 -33.97
CA HIS A 447 30.64 -40.25 -33.86
C HIS A 447 30.97 -40.86 -35.21
N PHE A 448 32.28 -41.08 -35.52
CA PHE A 448 32.75 -41.44 -36.89
C PHE A 448 32.99 -42.89 -37.13
N GLN A 449 32.97 -43.73 -36.13
CA GLN A 449 33.42 -45.12 -36.27
C GLN A 449 32.54 -45.91 -37.25
N SER A 450 31.32 -45.51 -37.43
CA SER A 450 30.41 -46.10 -38.44
C SER A 450 29.36 -45.07 -38.84
N ARG A 451 28.78 -45.23 -40.05
CA ARG A 451 27.62 -44.45 -40.44
C ARG A 451 26.48 -44.69 -39.46
N PRO A 452 25.91 -43.65 -38.86
CA PRO A 452 24.75 -43.83 -38.00
C PRO A 452 23.64 -44.56 -38.74
N SER A 453 23.05 -45.61 -38.16
CA SER A 453 21.98 -46.38 -38.78
C SER A 453 20.71 -46.28 -37.97
N VAL A 454 19.59 -46.16 -38.66
CA VAL A 454 18.24 -46.21 -38.03
C VAL A 454 17.98 -47.58 -37.42
N GLU A 455 18.64 -48.64 -37.90
CA GLU A 455 18.52 -50.00 -37.40
C GLU A 455 19.38 -50.29 -36.17
N GLN A 456 20.17 -49.31 -35.73
CA GLN A 456 21.01 -49.46 -34.54
C GLN A 456 20.14 -49.83 -33.33
N SER A 457 20.50 -50.91 -32.66
CA SER A 457 19.83 -51.32 -31.45
C SER A 457 20.01 -50.27 -30.36
N VAL A 458 18.95 -49.99 -29.60
CA VAL A 458 18.98 -49.14 -28.44
C VAL A 458 19.07 -50.05 -27.22
N PRO A 459 20.29 -50.31 -26.67
CA PRO A 459 20.43 -51.08 -25.46
C PRO A 459 19.74 -50.33 -24.34
N ASN A 460 19.03 -51.03 -23.44
CA ASN A 460 18.33 -50.46 -22.31
C ASN A 460 17.28 -49.38 -22.67
N TYR A 461 16.51 -49.61 -23.73
CA TYR A 461 15.44 -48.69 -24.15
C TYR A 461 14.55 -48.23 -22.99
N ASP A 462 14.16 -49.14 -22.10
CA ASP A 462 13.34 -48.83 -20.92
C ASP A 462 14.08 -47.94 -19.88
N GLU A 463 15.41 -48.08 -19.77
CA GLU A 463 16.24 -47.24 -18.90
C GLU A 463 16.41 -45.85 -19.49
N LEU A 464 16.71 -45.72 -20.77
CA LEU A 464 16.73 -44.44 -21.47
C LEU A 464 15.38 -43.70 -21.38
N ALA A 465 14.29 -44.46 -21.51
CA ALA A 465 12.95 -43.91 -21.32
C ALA A 465 12.72 -43.43 -19.89
N ARG A 466 13.24 -44.14 -18.88
CA ARG A 466 13.15 -43.70 -17.46
C ARG A 466 14.04 -42.51 -17.18
N GLU A 467 15.30 -42.53 -17.62
CA GLU A 467 16.24 -41.42 -17.42
C GLU A 467 15.77 -40.13 -18.11
N GLY A 468 15.21 -40.20 -19.29
CA GLY A 468 14.62 -39.04 -19.98
C GLY A 468 13.50 -38.35 -19.15
N PHE A 469 12.98 -39.04 -18.14
CA PHE A 469 11.98 -38.53 -17.21
C PHE A 469 12.50 -38.26 -15.78
N SER A 470 13.70 -38.82 -15.43
CA SER A 470 14.21 -38.76 -14.04
C SER A 470 15.12 -37.56 -13.72
N GLU A 471 15.69 -36.91 -14.71
CA GLU A 471 16.71 -35.84 -14.49
C GLU A 471 16.27 -34.62 -13.65
N TYR A 472 15.00 -34.53 -13.30
CA TYR A 472 14.53 -33.54 -12.32
C TYR A 472 13.45 -34.18 -11.47
N GLY A 473 13.84 -34.54 -10.24
CA GLY A 473 12.92 -35.10 -9.26
C GLY A 473 11.61 -34.33 -9.18
N TRP A 474 10.53 -35.05 -9.30
CA TRP A 474 9.16 -34.62 -9.03
C TRP A 474 8.91 -34.79 -7.52
#